data_ab8cdc4165a582dc9b2973ab100e1dcb
#
_entry.id   ab8cdc4165a582dc9b2973ab100e1dcb
#
_cell.length_a   1.000
_cell.length_b   1.000
_cell.length_c   1.000
_cell.angle_alpha   90.00
_cell.angle_beta   90.00
_cell.angle_gamma   90.00
#
_symmetry.space_group_name_H-M   'P 1'
#
loop_
_entity.id
_entity.type
_entity.pdbx_description
1 polymer ?
#
loop_
_entity_poly.entity_id
_entity_poly.type
_entity_poly.pdbx_seq_one_letter_code
_entity_poly.pdbx_strand_id
1 'polypeptide(L)'
;MKQFAKKSLVLFIALFFTAALSAKTPKYIFYCIGDGMSFAHVMATQLFYENGNYEDGNESLVFLDFPVRSAIRTYANNSLITCSAAAGTALATGHKTNLAHIGIGPDKQPLTSVAKQLRDKGYAIGIITSGQLDDATPAAFYAGQMRNDTYQIGKEGADSQFDFLAGSTLMKPFNRRDPSQPYIYDYYRQKGYTVCRGPEGYNSQKNADKILLVDTDTTLKKWLPYVIEREPGKLGLEFMVQAGIEKLYKKKNKKGFFMMIEGASIDHASHPRDIATTIKETIEFDRSVRLAYEFYKKHPDETLIIVTADHETGGLTIGETTTHPFNWEYVNYQKMSKESLSKLFQKMRETGEIDTWEKTKKILAENTGLWDKIPVNAGEEAQLMQCYYETIVKKSSKQEITLYAKSEPLVADAIALLNKK
;
A
#
# COMPACT_ATOMS: atom_id res chain seq x y z
N MET A 1 66.19 2.96 -0.61
CA MET A 1 65.19 3.63 -1.46
C MET A 1 63.95 2.78 -1.79
N LYS A 2 64.03 1.52 -2.21
CA LYS A 2 62.86 0.67 -2.52
C LYS A 2 61.91 0.35 -1.37
N GLN A 3 62.41 0.33 -0.12
CA GLN A 3 61.58 0.06 1.05
C GLN A 3 60.79 1.28 1.56
N PHE A 4 61.31 2.49 1.33
CA PHE A 4 60.60 3.75 1.64
C PHE A 4 59.45 4.01 0.65
N ALA A 5 59.67 3.72 -0.64
CA ALA A 5 58.65 3.87 -1.67
C ALA A 5 57.45 2.93 -1.45
N LYS A 6 57.67 1.68 -0.97
CA LYS A 6 56.59 0.74 -0.64
C LYS A 6 55.76 1.18 0.57
N LYS A 7 56.39 1.74 1.62
CA LYS A 7 55.69 2.24 2.81
C LYS A 7 54.85 3.50 2.50
N SER A 8 55.38 4.40 1.66
CA SER A 8 54.62 5.58 1.21
C SER A 8 53.43 5.24 0.32
N LEU A 9 53.59 4.23 -0.56
CA LEU A 9 52.49 3.77 -1.43
C LEU A 9 51.34 3.11 -0.63
N VAL A 10 51.66 2.29 0.37
CA VAL A 10 50.67 1.66 1.27
C VAL A 10 49.95 2.70 2.13
N LEU A 11 50.68 3.72 2.62
CA LEU A 11 50.08 4.83 3.38
C LEU A 11 49.16 5.69 2.50
N PHE A 12 49.51 5.92 1.23
CA PHE A 12 48.67 6.67 0.28
C PHE A 12 47.42 5.90 -0.10
N ILE A 13 47.50 4.56 -0.31
CA ILE A 13 46.34 3.71 -0.57
C ILE A 13 45.43 3.64 0.67
N ALA A 14 46.00 3.53 1.88
CA ALA A 14 45.22 3.54 3.12
C ALA A 14 44.49 4.89 3.34
N LEU A 15 45.15 6.03 3.05
CA LEU A 15 44.55 7.36 3.12
C LEU A 15 43.44 7.57 2.06
N PHE A 16 43.59 7.01 0.84
CA PHE A 16 42.53 7.03 -0.17
C PHE A 16 41.31 6.16 0.22
N PHE A 17 41.54 5.01 0.87
CA PHE A 17 40.46 4.16 1.36
C PHE A 17 39.72 4.75 2.54
N THR A 18 40.38 5.49 3.42
CA THR A 18 39.71 6.16 4.56
C THR A 18 38.94 7.42 4.13
N ALA A 19 39.34 8.11 3.06
CA ALA A 19 38.58 9.24 2.52
C ALA A 19 37.32 8.81 1.74
N ALA A 20 37.28 7.56 1.23
CA ALA A 20 36.15 7.03 0.46
C ALA A 20 35.03 6.42 1.33
N LEU A 21 35.20 6.32 2.64
CA LEU A 21 34.27 5.62 3.56
C LEU A 21 33.44 6.55 4.48
N SER A 22 33.50 7.86 4.29
CA SER A 22 32.58 8.76 4.99
C SER A 22 31.30 8.91 4.18
N ALA A 23 30.48 7.86 4.13
CA ALA A 23 29.11 7.98 3.63
C ALA A 23 28.39 9.07 4.45
N LYS A 24 27.99 10.15 3.81
CA LYS A 24 27.21 11.19 4.47
C LYS A 24 25.92 10.56 5.01
N THR A 25 25.59 10.80 6.25
CA THR A 25 24.30 10.39 6.80
C THR A 25 23.18 11.11 6.03
N PRO A 26 22.21 10.38 5.44
CA PRO A 26 21.15 11.00 4.68
C PRO A 26 20.31 11.90 5.60
N LYS A 27 19.98 13.08 5.09
CA LYS A 27 19.15 14.06 5.77
C LYS A 27 17.66 13.82 5.52
N TYR A 28 17.34 13.29 4.36
CA TYR A 28 15.97 12.97 3.94
C TYR A 28 15.88 11.50 3.59
N ILE A 29 14.99 10.79 4.24
CA ILE A 29 14.84 9.35 4.07
C ILE A 29 13.39 9.05 3.70
N PHE A 30 13.21 8.46 2.53
CA PHE A 30 11.94 7.89 2.07
C PHE A 30 12.03 6.38 2.15
N TYR A 31 11.13 5.76 2.89
CA TYR A 31 11.03 4.32 3.03
C TYR A 31 9.68 3.85 2.50
N CYS A 32 9.68 3.39 1.25
CA CYS A 32 8.49 3.05 0.50
C CYS A 32 8.27 1.53 0.56
N ILE A 33 7.10 1.10 1.01
CA ILE A 33 6.71 -0.30 1.19
C ILE A 33 5.47 -0.56 0.36
N GLY A 34 5.56 -1.38 -0.68
CA GLY A 34 4.40 -1.94 -1.37
C GLY A 34 3.95 -3.18 -0.64
N ASP A 35 2.83 -3.09 0.10
CA ASP A 35 2.28 -4.23 0.84
C ASP A 35 1.83 -5.32 -0.15
N GLY A 36 2.29 -6.54 0.04
CA GLY A 36 1.98 -7.67 -0.83
C GLY A 36 2.59 -7.60 -2.24
N MET A 37 3.42 -6.58 -2.54
CA MET A 37 3.96 -6.28 -3.87
C MET A 37 5.14 -7.19 -4.22
N SER A 38 4.88 -8.38 -4.75
CA SER A 38 5.94 -9.27 -5.25
C SER A 38 6.52 -8.82 -6.59
N PHE A 39 7.58 -9.50 -7.04
CA PHE A 39 8.13 -9.29 -8.38
C PHE A 39 7.10 -9.46 -9.49
N ALA A 40 6.12 -10.36 -9.33
CA ALA A 40 5.07 -10.56 -10.33
C ALA A 40 4.16 -9.33 -10.45
N HIS A 41 3.83 -8.67 -9.34
CA HIS A 41 3.05 -7.41 -9.34
C HIS A 41 3.81 -6.28 -10.05
N VAL A 42 5.09 -6.13 -9.72
CA VAL A 42 5.98 -5.16 -10.38
C VAL A 42 6.06 -5.40 -11.87
N MET A 43 6.30 -6.65 -12.28
CA MET A 43 6.42 -6.98 -13.71
C MET A 43 5.08 -6.87 -14.45
N ALA A 44 3.96 -7.27 -13.85
CA ALA A 44 2.64 -7.09 -14.45
C ALA A 44 2.34 -5.60 -14.71
N THR A 45 2.67 -4.74 -13.76
CA THR A 45 2.48 -3.30 -13.89
C THR A 45 3.42 -2.70 -14.95
N GLN A 46 4.68 -3.15 -15.01
CA GLN A 46 5.63 -2.71 -16.04
C GLN A 46 5.15 -3.12 -17.44
N LEU A 47 4.74 -4.37 -17.61
CA LEU A 47 4.21 -4.86 -18.89
C LEU A 47 2.91 -4.15 -19.31
N PHE A 48 2.09 -3.75 -18.34
CA PHE A 48 0.92 -2.93 -18.61
C PHE A 48 1.31 -1.52 -19.10
N TYR A 49 2.33 -0.87 -18.55
CA TYR A 49 2.85 0.39 -19.09
C TYR A 49 3.34 0.23 -20.54
N GLU A 50 4.08 -0.84 -20.82
CA GLU A 50 4.70 -1.07 -22.14
C GLU A 50 3.67 -1.48 -23.22
N ASN A 51 2.61 -2.20 -22.86
CA ASN A 51 1.76 -2.89 -23.80
C ASN A 51 0.24 -2.63 -23.61
N GLY A 52 -0.15 -1.93 -22.56
CA GLY A 52 -1.56 -1.74 -22.19
C GLY A 52 -2.20 -0.47 -22.75
N ASN A 53 -1.51 0.32 -23.57
CA ASN A 53 -2.00 1.60 -24.07
C ASN A 53 -2.49 2.53 -22.92
N TYR A 54 -1.72 2.57 -21.83
CA TYR A 54 -2.04 3.38 -20.67
C TYR A 54 -1.30 4.71 -20.72
N GLU A 55 -2.07 5.80 -20.75
CA GLU A 55 -1.54 7.15 -20.92
C GLU A 55 -1.67 7.94 -19.60
N ASP A 56 -0.63 7.99 -18.81
CA ASP A 56 -0.52 8.88 -17.64
C ASP A 56 0.74 9.75 -17.66
N GLY A 57 1.44 9.77 -18.80
CA GLY A 57 2.71 10.50 -19.00
C GLY A 57 3.93 9.76 -18.48
N ASN A 58 3.82 8.51 -18.05
CA ASN A 58 4.93 7.66 -17.63
C ASN A 58 5.03 6.44 -18.54
N GLU A 59 6.26 5.96 -18.78
CA GLU A 59 6.53 4.79 -19.63
C GLU A 59 6.99 3.56 -18.83
N SER A 60 7.33 3.76 -17.55
CA SER A 60 7.88 2.72 -16.69
C SER A 60 7.70 3.04 -15.21
N LEU A 61 7.83 2.04 -14.37
CA LEU A 61 7.93 2.21 -12.92
C LEU A 61 9.28 2.85 -12.55
N VAL A 62 9.26 4.02 -11.90
CA VAL A 62 10.47 4.81 -11.61
C VAL A 62 11.49 4.06 -10.76
N PHE A 63 11.03 3.23 -9.84
CA PHE A 63 11.95 2.50 -8.95
C PHE A 63 12.69 1.35 -9.65
N LEU A 64 12.27 0.94 -10.85
CA LEU A 64 13.02 -0.03 -11.66
C LEU A 64 14.32 0.58 -12.23
N ASP A 65 14.44 1.90 -12.28
CA ASP A 65 15.63 2.60 -12.74
C ASP A 65 16.61 2.95 -11.62
N PHE A 66 16.28 2.60 -10.37
CA PHE A 66 17.19 2.87 -9.25
C PHE A 66 18.48 2.05 -9.35
N PRO A 67 19.65 2.66 -9.05
CA PRO A 67 20.94 2.06 -9.36
C PRO A 67 21.29 0.83 -8.49
N VAL A 68 20.69 0.71 -7.31
CA VAL A 68 20.93 -0.41 -6.39
C VAL A 68 19.67 -1.27 -6.31
N ARG A 69 19.85 -2.56 -6.64
CA ARG A 69 18.77 -3.55 -6.62
C ARG A 69 19.19 -4.77 -5.82
N SER A 70 18.26 -5.35 -5.09
CA SER A 70 18.50 -6.57 -4.33
C SER A 70 17.20 -7.36 -4.16
N ALA A 71 17.29 -8.58 -3.68
CA ALA A 71 16.16 -9.41 -3.31
C ALA A 71 16.20 -9.70 -1.82
N ILE A 72 15.07 -9.65 -1.16
CA ILE A 72 14.93 -10.02 0.25
C ILE A 72 14.09 -11.29 0.38
N ARG A 73 14.40 -12.10 1.37
CA ARG A 73 13.62 -13.27 1.73
C ARG A 73 12.71 -12.94 2.92
N THR A 74 11.40 -13.01 2.67
CA THR A 74 10.38 -12.72 3.68
C THR A 74 9.94 -14.00 4.39
N TYR A 75 9.97 -14.00 5.73
CA TYR A 75 9.47 -15.06 6.60
C TYR A 75 9.30 -14.51 8.02
N ALA A 76 8.42 -15.09 8.81
CA ALA A 76 8.28 -14.77 10.22
C ALA A 76 9.15 -15.71 11.08
N ASN A 77 9.42 -15.33 12.34
CA ASN A 77 10.21 -16.17 13.26
C ASN A 77 9.60 -17.55 13.48
N ASN A 78 8.27 -17.64 13.49
CA ASN A 78 7.52 -18.88 13.74
C ASN A 78 6.78 -19.42 12.50
N SER A 79 7.06 -18.92 11.30
CA SER A 79 6.39 -19.35 10.06
C SER A 79 7.26 -19.08 8.83
N LEU A 80 7.24 -20.00 7.85
CA LEU A 80 7.90 -19.82 6.56
C LEU A 80 7.21 -18.74 5.70
N ILE A 81 5.92 -18.50 5.92
CA ILE A 81 5.13 -17.43 5.30
C ILE A 81 4.88 -16.38 6.37
N THR A 82 5.18 -15.13 6.04
CA THR A 82 5.01 -13.99 6.95
C THR A 82 3.60 -13.37 6.83
N CYS A 83 3.34 -12.37 7.65
CA CYS A 83 2.21 -11.44 7.54
C CYS A 83 2.72 -10.02 7.71
N SER A 84 1.94 -9.03 7.31
CA SER A 84 2.32 -7.60 7.38
C SER A 84 2.79 -7.16 8.78
N ALA A 85 2.24 -7.73 9.86
CA ALA A 85 2.68 -7.41 11.22
C ALA A 85 4.14 -7.84 11.48
N ALA A 86 4.47 -9.10 11.17
CA ALA A 86 5.82 -9.62 11.38
C ALA A 86 6.82 -9.04 10.38
N ALA A 87 6.42 -8.88 9.11
CA ALA A 87 7.26 -8.31 8.08
C ALA A 87 7.49 -6.80 8.30
N GLY A 88 6.42 -6.03 8.58
CA GLY A 88 6.52 -4.62 8.93
C GLY A 88 7.40 -4.40 10.17
N THR A 89 7.27 -5.25 11.20
CA THR A 89 8.17 -5.22 12.37
C THR A 89 9.63 -5.45 11.97
N ALA A 90 9.88 -6.45 11.10
CA ALA A 90 11.25 -6.71 10.65
C ALA A 90 11.82 -5.53 9.84
N LEU A 91 11.03 -4.92 8.97
CA LEU A 91 11.41 -3.73 8.18
C LEU A 91 11.64 -2.50 9.08
N ALA A 92 10.79 -2.32 10.10
CA ALA A 92 10.88 -1.18 11.00
C ALA A 92 12.01 -1.28 12.04
N THR A 93 12.39 -2.51 12.45
CA THR A 93 13.29 -2.71 13.62
C THR A 93 14.58 -3.47 13.29
N GLY A 94 14.64 -4.15 12.14
CA GLY A 94 15.73 -5.06 11.79
C GLY A 94 15.65 -6.43 12.48
N HIS A 95 14.57 -6.73 13.22
CA HIS A 95 14.42 -7.97 13.99
C HIS A 95 13.22 -8.78 13.52
N LYS A 96 13.42 -10.07 13.26
CA LYS A 96 12.32 -11.00 12.99
C LYS A 96 11.48 -11.22 14.25
N THR A 97 10.15 -11.33 14.03
CA THR A 97 9.21 -11.63 15.10
C THR A 97 8.17 -12.67 14.67
N ASN A 98 7.26 -13.03 15.58
CA ASN A 98 6.20 -13.99 15.30
C ASN A 98 5.05 -13.35 14.52
N LEU A 99 4.24 -14.18 13.87
CA LEU A 99 3.00 -13.72 13.22
C LEU A 99 2.14 -12.91 14.19
N ALA A 100 1.50 -11.86 13.66
CA ALA A 100 0.62 -10.94 14.38
C ALA A 100 1.30 -10.07 15.47
N HIS A 101 2.62 -10.11 15.61
CA HIS A 101 3.38 -9.21 16.49
C HIS A 101 3.75 -7.92 15.75
N ILE A 102 3.42 -6.77 16.32
CA ILE A 102 3.72 -5.42 15.80
C ILE A 102 4.67 -4.73 16.77
N GLY A 103 5.89 -4.41 16.34
CA GLY A 103 6.88 -3.69 17.14
C GLY A 103 7.29 -4.38 18.45
N ILE A 104 7.02 -5.67 18.58
CA ILE A 104 7.42 -6.52 19.69
C ILE A 104 8.16 -7.76 19.20
N GLY A 105 9.12 -8.23 19.98
CA GLY A 105 9.89 -9.45 19.72
C GLY A 105 9.07 -10.74 19.89
N PRO A 106 9.66 -11.91 19.58
CA PRO A 106 9.03 -13.21 19.81
C PRO A 106 8.65 -13.45 21.28
N ASP A 107 9.39 -12.86 22.19
CA ASP A 107 9.19 -12.85 23.65
C ASP A 107 8.23 -11.77 24.15
N LYS A 108 7.60 -11.02 23.21
CA LYS A 108 6.72 -9.89 23.45
C LYS A 108 7.38 -8.66 24.08
N GLN A 109 8.73 -8.60 24.12
CA GLN A 109 9.42 -7.39 24.56
C GLN A 109 9.36 -6.33 23.46
N PRO A 110 9.20 -5.04 23.81
CA PRO A 110 9.17 -3.94 22.87
C PRO A 110 10.45 -3.84 22.04
N LEU A 111 10.29 -3.61 20.73
CA LEU A 111 11.38 -3.31 19.80
C LEU A 111 11.32 -1.84 19.41
N THR A 112 12.49 -1.21 19.26
CA THR A 112 12.58 0.19 18.88
C THR A 112 12.68 0.32 17.37
N SER A 113 11.69 0.94 16.72
CA SER A 113 11.69 1.16 15.28
C SER A 113 12.70 2.23 14.85
N VAL A 114 13.13 2.17 13.59
CA VAL A 114 13.98 3.18 12.96
C VAL A 114 13.33 4.57 13.03
N ALA A 115 12.00 4.68 12.91
CA ALA A 115 11.28 5.95 13.03
C ALA A 115 11.43 6.56 14.44
N LYS A 116 11.27 5.75 15.50
CA LYS A 116 11.52 6.20 16.88
C LYS A 116 12.97 6.61 17.10
N GLN A 117 13.93 5.82 16.61
CA GLN A 117 15.36 6.14 16.71
C GLN A 117 15.71 7.46 16.02
N LEU A 118 15.15 7.70 14.82
CA LEU A 118 15.38 8.94 14.07
C LEU A 118 14.68 10.14 14.72
N ARG A 119 13.47 9.98 15.27
CA ARG A 119 12.81 11.01 16.09
C ARG A 119 13.72 11.44 17.23
N ASP A 120 14.26 10.49 17.98
CA ASP A 120 15.13 10.74 19.14
C ASP A 120 16.46 11.40 18.73
N LYS A 121 16.89 11.19 17.48
CA LYS A 121 18.03 11.89 16.87
C LYS A 121 17.66 13.27 16.30
N GLY A 122 16.41 13.70 16.41
CA GLY A 122 15.95 15.02 16.00
C GLY A 122 15.49 15.16 14.55
N TYR A 123 15.13 14.05 13.89
CA TYR A 123 14.46 14.08 12.59
C TYR A 123 12.96 14.34 12.75
N ALA A 124 12.34 14.97 11.76
CA ALA A 124 10.89 14.99 11.63
C ALA A 124 10.40 13.64 11.08
N ILE A 125 9.25 13.15 11.55
CA ILE A 125 8.77 11.81 11.20
C ILE A 125 7.40 11.89 10.55
N GLY A 126 7.25 11.22 9.40
CA GLY A 126 5.98 10.98 8.71
C GLY A 126 5.71 9.50 8.52
N ILE A 127 4.47 9.08 8.75
CA ILE A 127 3.97 7.73 8.46
C ILE A 127 2.71 7.88 7.61
N ILE A 128 2.72 7.31 6.42
CA ILE A 128 1.69 7.48 5.40
C ILE A 128 1.30 6.12 4.84
N THR A 129 0.00 5.87 4.70
CA THR A 129 -0.52 4.63 4.13
C THR A 129 -1.80 4.87 3.32
N SER A 130 -2.01 4.11 2.25
CA SER A 130 -3.32 4.05 1.56
C SER A 130 -4.37 3.24 2.33
N GLY A 131 -3.94 2.48 3.33
CA GLY A 131 -4.78 1.72 4.26
C GLY A 131 -5.16 2.48 5.52
N GLN A 132 -5.62 1.75 6.53
CA GLN A 132 -5.84 2.32 7.86
C GLN A 132 -4.50 2.58 8.56
N LEU A 133 -4.44 3.70 9.26
CA LEU A 133 -3.20 4.10 9.92
C LEU A 133 -2.81 3.14 11.06
N ASP A 134 -3.79 2.52 11.71
CA ASP A 134 -3.61 1.53 12.78
C ASP A 134 -3.59 0.08 12.29
N ASP A 135 -3.39 -0.14 10.98
CA ASP A 135 -3.06 -1.46 10.45
C ASP A 135 -1.58 -1.81 10.70
N ALA A 136 -1.22 -3.03 10.40
CA ALA A 136 0.01 -3.68 10.83
C ALA A 136 1.29 -2.99 10.37
N THR A 137 1.41 -2.67 9.09
CA THR A 137 2.64 -2.13 8.50
C THR A 137 2.98 -0.73 9.01
N PRO A 138 2.06 0.28 8.96
CA PRO A 138 2.37 1.58 9.52
C PRO A 138 2.56 1.52 11.04
N ALA A 139 1.76 0.68 11.74
CA ALA A 139 1.84 0.52 13.18
C ALA A 139 3.20 0.00 13.66
N ALA A 140 3.89 -0.83 12.89
CA ALA A 140 5.21 -1.36 13.25
C ALA A 140 6.27 -0.25 13.46
N PHE A 141 6.05 0.95 12.92
CA PHE A 141 6.96 2.08 13.08
C PHE A 141 6.72 2.88 14.36
N TYR A 142 5.53 2.73 15.01
CA TYR A 142 5.20 3.50 16.20
C TYR A 142 4.62 2.68 17.37
N ALA A 143 4.03 1.50 17.11
CA ALA A 143 3.37 0.71 18.15
C ALA A 143 4.23 -0.47 18.66
N GLY A 144 3.77 -1.08 19.75
CA GLY A 144 4.34 -2.29 20.35
C GLY A 144 3.22 -3.22 20.88
N GLN A 145 2.43 -3.86 19.97
CA GLN A 145 1.19 -4.56 20.32
C GLN A 145 0.97 -5.83 19.49
N MET A 146 0.02 -6.65 19.93
CA MET A 146 -0.59 -7.68 19.07
C MET A 146 -1.50 -7.02 18.03
N ARG A 147 -1.49 -7.51 16.77
CA ARG A 147 -2.26 -6.93 15.64
C ARG A 147 -3.75 -6.68 15.94
N ASN A 148 -4.35 -7.49 16.82
CA ASN A 148 -5.78 -7.38 17.14
C ASN A 148 -6.13 -6.24 18.11
N ASP A 149 -5.15 -5.59 18.73
CA ASP A 149 -5.39 -4.51 19.68
C ASP A 149 -5.38 -3.13 19.01
N THR A 150 -6.21 -3.02 17.98
CA THR A 150 -6.24 -1.86 17.06
C THR A 150 -6.52 -0.53 17.77
N TYR A 151 -7.36 -0.51 18.83
CA TYR A 151 -7.59 0.74 19.57
C TYR A 151 -6.32 1.20 20.30
N GLN A 152 -5.60 0.27 20.96
CA GLN A 152 -4.35 0.60 21.64
C GLN A 152 -3.26 0.99 20.62
N ILE A 153 -3.19 0.30 19.49
CA ILE A 153 -2.32 0.67 18.37
C ILE A 153 -2.59 2.12 17.93
N GLY A 154 -3.86 2.49 17.72
CA GLY A 154 -4.25 3.85 17.36
C GLY A 154 -3.83 4.88 18.41
N LYS A 155 -3.93 4.56 19.71
CA LYS A 155 -3.43 5.44 20.81
C LYS A 155 -1.92 5.63 20.74
N GLU A 156 -1.17 4.55 20.51
CA GLU A 156 0.29 4.62 20.40
C GLU A 156 0.74 5.45 19.20
N GLY A 157 -0.09 5.51 18.13
CA GLY A 157 0.11 6.46 17.04
C GLY A 157 0.10 7.92 17.53
N ALA A 158 -0.85 8.30 18.36
CA ALA A 158 -0.90 9.63 18.96
C ALA A 158 0.25 9.87 19.97
N ASP A 159 0.59 8.85 20.76
CA ASP A 159 1.68 8.91 21.76
C ASP A 159 3.07 8.95 21.11
N SER A 160 3.22 8.51 19.87
CA SER A 160 4.47 8.57 19.11
C SER A 160 4.99 9.98 18.93
N GLN A 161 4.10 10.97 18.96
CA GLN A 161 4.40 12.39 18.74
C GLN A 161 5.11 12.66 17.40
N PHE A 162 4.84 11.81 16.38
CA PHE A 162 5.34 12.02 15.03
C PHE A 162 4.70 13.26 14.39
N ASP A 163 5.39 13.88 13.45
CA ASP A 163 5.01 15.20 12.91
C ASP A 163 3.87 15.14 11.90
N PHE A 164 3.77 14.01 11.16
CA PHE A 164 2.76 13.81 10.13
C PHE A 164 2.31 12.35 10.06
N LEU A 165 1.05 12.12 10.30
CA LEU A 165 0.40 10.81 10.20
C LEU A 165 -0.73 10.90 9.18
N ALA A 166 -0.77 9.99 8.19
CA ALA A 166 -1.80 10.01 7.17
C ALA A 166 -2.23 8.60 6.76
N GLY A 167 -3.53 8.42 6.59
CA GLY A 167 -4.13 7.17 6.16
C GLY A 167 -5.61 7.32 5.86
N SER A 168 -6.29 6.23 5.52
CA SER A 168 -7.73 6.28 5.25
C SER A 168 -8.52 6.68 6.49
N THR A 169 -8.27 6.03 7.60
CA THR A 169 -9.00 6.19 8.87
C THR A 169 -8.25 5.47 10.00
N LEU A 170 -8.88 5.39 11.17
CA LEU A 170 -8.55 4.49 12.27
C LEU A 170 -9.64 3.44 12.43
N MET A 171 -9.28 2.14 12.49
CA MET A 171 -10.21 1.00 12.45
C MET A 171 -11.23 1.01 13.57
N LYS A 172 -10.77 1.32 14.78
CA LYS A 172 -11.61 1.28 15.99
C LYS A 172 -11.55 2.62 16.72
N PRO A 173 -12.37 3.59 16.28
CA PRO A 173 -12.38 4.91 16.91
C PRO A 173 -12.91 4.92 18.36
N PHE A 174 -13.60 3.85 18.77
CA PHE A 174 -14.08 3.64 20.14
C PHE A 174 -13.56 2.31 20.68
N ASN A 175 -13.17 2.30 21.95
CA ASN A 175 -12.84 1.07 22.64
C ASN A 175 -14.13 0.38 23.13
N ARG A 176 -14.57 -0.66 22.42
CA ARG A 176 -15.79 -1.40 22.80
C ARG A 176 -15.64 -2.23 24.08
N ARG A 177 -14.39 -2.56 24.49
CA ARG A 177 -14.11 -3.32 25.70
C ARG A 177 -14.05 -2.42 26.94
N ASP A 178 -13.71 -1.16 26.75
CA ASP A 178 -13.63 -0.15 27.79
C ASP A 178 -14.20 1.19 27.27
N PRO A 179 -15.51 1.40 27.45
CA PRO A 179 -16.18 2.64 27.00
C PRO A 179 -15.71 3.92 27.74
N SER A 180 -14.94 3.81 28.82
CA SER A 180 -14.36 4.97 29.50
C SER A 180 -13.19 5.59 28.73
N GLN A 181 -12.62 4.87 27.77
CA GLN A 181 -11.56 5.38 26.92
C GLN A 181 -12.09 6.45 25.95
N PRO A 182 -11.31 7.49 25.66
CA PRO A 182 -11.74 8.58 24.79
C PRO A 182 -12.01 8.11 23.35
N TYR A 183 -12.84 8.86 22.62
CA TYR A 183 -12.89 8.75 21.17
C TYR A 183 -11.47 9.00 20.59
N ILE A 184 -10.99 8.13 19.74
CA ILE A 184 -9.57 8.10 19.33
C ILE A 184 -9.10 9.45 18.73
N TYR A 185 -9.93 10.09 17.90
CA TYR A 185 -9.58 11.38 17.30
C TYR A 185 -9.52 12.52 18.32
N ASP A 186 -10.27 12.45 19.42
CA ASP A 186 -10.15 13.39 20.52
C ASP A 186 -8.87 13.15 21.31
N TYR A 187 -8.46 11.90 21.46
CA TYR A 187 -7.17 11.56 22.03
C TYR A 187 -6.02 12.13 21.21
N TYR A 188 -6.07 12.05 19.86
CA TYR A 188 -5.09 12.72 18.99
C TYR A 188 -5.07 14.23 19.20
N ARG A 189 -6.25 14.88 19.32
CA ARG A 189 -6.32 16.34 19.62
C ARG A 189 -5.71 16.67 20.98
N GLN A 190 -5.99 15.86 22.01
CA GLN A 190 -5.36 16.02 23.34
C GLN A 190 -3.84 15.88 23.30
N LYS A 191 -3.31 15.07 22.38
CA LYS A 191 -1.86 14.92 22.15
C LYS A 191 -1.28 16.01 21.22
N GLY A 192 -2.07 17.01 20.87
CA GLY A 192 -1.65 18.19 20.10
C GLY A 192 -1.67 18.00 18.59
N TYR A 193 -2.36 16.98 18.07
CA TYR A 193 -2.57 16.82 16.64
C TYR A 193 -3.75 17.65 16.15
N THR A 194 -3.59 18.27 14.99
CA THR A 194 -4.69 18.77 14.19
C THR A 194 -5.20 17.65 13.30
N VAL A 195 -6.47 17.29 13.47
CA VAL A 195 -7.11 16.26 12.66
C VAL A 195 -7.68 16.90 11.41
N CYS A 196 -7.03 16.70 10.28
CA CYS A 196 -7.44 17.17 8.96
C CYS A 196 -8.23 16.06 8.23
N ARG A 197 -9.31 16.44 7.55
CA ARG A 197 -10.12 15.50 6.77
C ARG A 197 -10.09 15.88 5.30
N GLY A 198 -9.56 14.97 4.48
CA GLY A 198 -9.42 15.15 3.04
C GLY A 198 -8.48 16.28 2.63
N PRO A 199 -8.33 16.50 1.31
CA PRO A 199 -7.43 17.52 0.77
C PRO A 199 -7.75 18.94 1.22
N GLU A 200 -9.02 19.33 1.26
CA GLU A 200 -9.45 20.67 1.69
C GLU A 200 -9.16 20.91 3.18
N GLY A 201 -9.46 19.92 4.03
CA GLY A 201 -9.14 19.97 5.46
C GLY A 201 -7.65 20.12 5.73
N TYR A 202 -6.80 19.43 4.96
CA TYR A 202 -5.36 19.61 5.02
C TYR A 202 -4.95 21.04 4.57
N ASN A 203 -5.41 21.48 3.41
CA ASN A 203 -5.02 22.78 2.84
C ASN A 203 -5.36 23.94 3.77
N SER A 204 -6.49 23.87 4.48
CA SER A 204 -6.91 24.91 5.45
C SER A 204 -6.06 24.92 6.74
N GLN A 205 -5.40 23.80 7.07
CA GLN A 205 -4.71 23.61 8.36
C GLN A 205 -3.26 23.13 8.20
N LYS A 206 -2.67 23.19 7.01
CA LYS A 206 -1.32 22.68 6.71
C LYS A 206 -0.18 23.28 7.53
N ASN A 207 -0.41 24.41 8.19
CA ASN A 207 0.58 25.07 9.05
C ASN A 207 0.55 24.56 10.51
N ALA A 208 -0.42 23.72 10.87
CA ALA A 208 -0.49 23.12 12.20
C ALA A 208 0.82 22.35 12.54
N ASP A 209 1.20 22.29 13.80
CA ASP A 209 2.50 21.69 14.17
C ASP A 209 2.55 20.17 13.90
N LYS A 210 1.56 19.43 14.38
CA LYS A 210 1.40 17.99 14.12
C LYS A 210 0.07 17.74 13.42
N ILE A 211 0.07 16.90 12.39
CA ILE A 211 -1.11 16.63 11.58
C ILE A 211 -1.43 15.13 11.58
N LEU A 212 -2.70 14.81 11.82
CA LEU A 212 -3.32 13.55 11.44
C LEU A 212 -4.26 13.84 10.25
N LEU A 213 -3.90 13.34 9.07
CA LEU A 213 -4.69 13.46 7.84
C LEU A 213 -5.44 12.15 7.56
N VAL A 214 -6.77 12.22 7.49
CA VAL A 214 -7.64 11.07 7.19
C VAL A 214 -8.72 11.45 6.18
N ASP A 215 -9.44 10.45 5.67
CA ASP A 215 -10.52 10.68 4.70
C ASP A 215 -11.67 11.54 5.28
N THR A 216 -12.41 12.17 4.38
CA THR A 216 -13.62 12.94 4.71
C THR A 216 -14.78 12.05 5.15
N ASP A 217 -14.86 10.82 4.65
CA ASP A 217 -15.89 9.87 5.04
C ASP A 217 -15.66 9.34 6.46
N THR A 218 -16.41 9.85 7.41
CA THR A 218 -16.36 9.42 8.81
C THR A 218 -16.91 8.02 9.05
N THR A 219 -17.59 7.46 8.06
CA THR A 219 -18.15 6.10 8.10
C THR A 219 -17.19 5.08 7.50
N LEU A 220 -16.12 5.52 6.85
CA LEU A 220 -15.09 4.67 6.26
C LEU A 220 -14.45 3.79 7.35
N LYS A 221 -14.51 2.49 7.14
CA LYS A 221 -13.98 1.49 8.08
C LYS A 221 -12.85 0.66 7.50
N LYS A 222 -12.38 1.05 6.31
CA LYS A 222 -11.41 0.33 5.51
C LYS A 222 -10.38 1.30 4.92
N TRP A 223 -9.60 0.80 3.98
CA TRP A 223 -8.69 1.56 3.13
C TRP A 223 -9.43 2.60 2.28
N LEU A 224 -8.68 3.50 1.65
CA LEU A 224 -9.24 4.46 0.69
C LEU A 224 -9.94 3.75 -0.48
N PRO A 225 -10.91 4.38 -1.14
CA PRO A 225 -11.43 3.86 -2.40
C PRO A 225 -10.29 3.58 -3.38
N TYR A 226 -10.35 2.44 -4.05
CA TYR A 226 -9.33 2.07 -5.02
C TYR A 226 -9.22 3.09 -6.16
N VAL A 227 -8.02 3.25 -6.71
CA VAL A 227 -7.75 4.17 -7.84
C VAL A 227 -8.71 3.96 -9.01
N ILE A 228 -9.05 2.69 -9.29
CA ILE A 228 -9.94 2.32 -10.40
C ILE A 228 -11.34 2.97 -10.34
N GLU A 229 -11.77 3.35 -9.13
CA GLU A 229 -13.12 3.88 -8.87
C GLU A 229 -13.11 5.17 -8.04
N ARG A 230 -11.92 5.64 -7.65
CA ARG A 230 -11.80 6.86 -6.83
C ARG A 230 -12.07 8.10 -7.65
N GLU A 231 -13.01 8.92 -7.18
CA GLU A 231 -13.34 10.18 -7.82
C GLU A 231 -12.17 11.18 -7.79
N PRO A 232 -11.99 12.00 -8.83
CA PRO A 232 -10.99 13.05 -8.84
C PRO A 232 -11.13 14.01 -7.64
N GLY A 233 -9.98 14.43 -7.07
CA GLY A 233 -9.95 15.35 -5.93
C GLY A 233 -10.21 14.71 -4.56
N LYS A 234 -10.49 13.41 -4.50
CA LYS A 234 -10.55 12.67 -3.23
C LYS A 234 -9.15 12.36 -2.70
N LEU A 235 -9.07 12.05 -1.41
CA LEU A 235 -7.81 11.69 -0.77
C LEU A 235 -7.23 10.42 -1.42
N GLY A 236 -5.94 10.47 -1.77
CA GLY A 236 -5.17 9.37 -2.31
C GLY A 236 -3.76 9.36 -1.74
N LEU A 237 -3.01 8.28 -1.99
CA LEU A 237 -1.66 8.12 -1.47
C LEU A 237 -0.74 9.22 -2.00
N GLU A 238 -0.80 9.53 -3.28
CA GLU A 238 -0.01 10.58 -3.91
C GLU A 238 -0.21 11.94 -3.24
N PHE A 239 -1.48 12.34 -2.98
CA PHE A 239 -1.76 13.58 -2.26
C PHE A 239 -1.17 13.58 -0.84
N MET A 240 -1.32 12.48 -0.11
CA MET A 240 -0.79 12.36 1.26
C MET A 240 0.73 12.46 1.31
N VAL A 241 1.42 11.85 0.32
CA VAL A 241 2.88 11.92 0.19
C VAL A 241 3.33 13.34 -0.13
N GLN A 242 2.69 14.02 -1.09
CA GLN A 242 2.98 15.42 -1.40
C GLN A 242 2.80 16.31 -0.18
N ALA A 243 1.68 16.16 0.54
CA ALA A 243 1.39 16.89 1.77
C ALA A 243 2.44 16.62 2.87
N GLY A 244 2.85 15.36 3.02
CA GLY A 244 3.90 14.96 3.96
C GLY A 244 5.26 15.58 3.64
N ILE A 245 5.67 15.57 2.37
CA ILE A 245 6.92 16.21 1.91
C ILE A 245 6.89 17.70 2.26
N GLU A 246 5.82 18.42 1.89
CA GLU A 246 5.68 19.84 2.19
C GLU A 246 5.74 20.13 3.69
N LYS A 247 5.08 19.30 4.49
CA LYS A 247 5.00 19.44 5.93
C LYS A 247 6.34 19.22 6.62
N LEU A 248 6.99 18.09 6.32
CA LEU A 248 8.23 17.69 6.98
C LEU A 248 9.42 18.53 6.54
N TYR A 249 9.49 18.92 5.26
CA TYR A 249 10.57 19.75 4.74
C TYR A 249 10.58 21.16 5.36
N LYS A 250 9.41 21.69 5.74
CA LYS A 250 9.27 22.99 6.41
C LYS A 250 9.71 23.00 7.89
N LYS A 251 9.95 21.85 8.50
CA LYS A 251 10.42 21.73 9.89
C LYS A 251 11.91 22.09 10.02
N LYS A 252 12.24 23.38 9.85
CA LYS A 252 13.63 23.89 9.84
C LYS A 252 14.43 23.64 11.11
N ASN A 253 13.75 23.41 12.24
CA ASN A 253 14.36 23.07 13.53
C ASN A 253 14.74 21.59 13.64
N LYS A 254 14.50 20.78 12.61
CA LYS A 254 14.83 19.36 12.54
C LYS A 254 16.06 19.12 11.68
N LYS A 255 16.75 18.00 11.93
CA LYS A 255 17.96 17.59 11.17
C LYS A 255 17.66 17.15 9.75
N GLY A 256 16.42 16.91 9.42
CA GLY A 256 15.88 16.39 8.20
C GLY A 256 14.59 15.64 8.51
N PHE A 257 14.20 14.70 7.65
CA PHE A 257 13.01 13.89 7.92
C PHE A 257 13.19 12.41 7.53
N PHE A 258 12.40 11.57 8.18
CA PHE A 258 12.09 10.20 7.75
C PHE A 258 10.62 10.11 7.40
N MET A 259 10.32 9.55 6.25
CA MET A 259 8.96 9.32 5.79
C MET A 259 8.80 7.86 5.36
N MET A 260 7.94 7.12 6.06
CA MET A 260 7.46 5.83 5.60
C MET A 260 6.22 6.04 4.73
N ILE A 261 6.18 5.39 3.58
CA ILE A 261 5.10 5.45 2.59
C ILE A 261 4.68 4.02 2.29
N GLU A 262 3.41 3.71 2.52
CA GLU A 262 2.88 2.38 2.25
C GLU A 262 1.78 2.39 1.18
N GLY A 263 1.99 1.53 0.18
CA GLY A 263 0.96 1.16 -0.78
C GLY A 263 0.17 -0.06 -0.28
N ALA A 264 -0.65 0.11 0.77
CA ALA A 264 -1.42 -0.97 1.40
C ALA A 264 -2.48 -1.58 0.48
N SER A 265 -3.04 -0.77 -0.42
CA SER A 265 -4.13 -1.20 -1.29
C SER A 265 -3.68 -2.20 -2.37
N ILE A 266 -2.39 -2.36 -2.61
CA ILE A 266 -1.85 -3.41 -3.50
C ILE A 266 -2.20 -4.79 -2.93
N ASP A 267 -1.91 -5.03 -1.64
CA ASP A 267 -2.25 -6.25 -0.92
C ASP A 267 -3.76 -6.49 -0.89
N HIS A 268 -4.52 -5.44 -0.54
CA HIS A 268 -5.97 -5.54 -0.44
C HIS A 268 -6.64 -5.93 -1.77
N ALA A 269 -6.16 -5.43 -2.90
CA ALA A 269 -6.64 -5.79 -4.24
C ALA A 269 -6.15 -7.16 -4.69
N SER A 270 -4.96 -7.57 -4.24
CA SER A 270 -4.35 -8.86 -4.60
C SER A 270 -5.01 -10.04 -3.90
N HIS A 271 -5.47 -9.88 -2.65
CA HIS A 271 -6.18 -10.93 -1.92
C HIS A 271 -7.41 -11.48 -2.67
N PRO A 272 -8.31 -10.68 -3.22
CA PRO A 272 -9.40 -11.15 -4.07
C PRO A 272 -8.96 -11.50 -5.51
N ARG A 273 -7.68 -11.41 -5.85
CA ARG A 273 -7.13 -11.67 -7.20
C ARG A 273 -7.74 -10.75 -8.25
N ASP A 274 -7.81 -9.47 -7.95
CA ASP A 274 -8.28 -8.42 -8.85
C ASP A 274 -7.08 -7.73 -9.52
N ILE A 275 -6.61 -8.30 -10.64
CA ILE A 275 -5.35 -7.89 -11.29
C ILE A 275 -5.43 -6.43 -11.76
N ALA A 276 -6.54 -6.01 -12.37
CA ALA A 276 -6.65 -4.63 -12.88
C ALA A 276 -6.59 -3.60 -11.75
N THR A 277 -7.27 -3.86 -10.63
CA THR A 277 -7.18 -3.00 -9.45
C THR A 277 -5.78 -3.02 -8.86
N THR A 278 -5.16 -4.20 -8.72
CA THR A 278 -3.79 -4.35 -8.20
C THR A 278 -2.76 -3.56 -9.02
N ILE A 279 -2.83 -3.63 -10.36
CA ILE A 279 -1.95 -2.87 -11.25
C ILE A 279 -2.14 -1.36 -11.03
N LYS A 280 -3.38 -0.88 -10.95
CA LYS A 280 -3.64 0.56 -10.75
C LYS A 280 -3.19 1.07 -9.37
N GLU A 281 -3.31 0.25 -8.32
CA GLU A 281 -2.75 0.57 -7.00
C GLU A 281 -1.21 0.58 -7.00
N THR A 282 -0.57 -0.32 -7.75
CA THR A 282 0.89 -0.31 -7.92
C THR A 282 1.35 0.93 -8.68
N ILE A 283 0.58 1.42 -9.65
CA ILE A 283 0.83 2.68 -10.35
C ILE A 283 0.72 3.88 -9.39
N GLU A 284 -0.30 3.94 -8.53
CA GLU A 284 -0.40 5.02 -7.53
C GLU A 284 0.79 5.01 -6.55
N PHE A 285 1.21 3.82 -6.14
CA PHE A 285 2.41 3.68 -5.33
C PHE A 285 3.66 4.20 -6.06
N ASP A 286 3.85 3.85 -7.33
CA ASP A 286 4.97 4.38 -8.14
C ASP A 286 4.91 5.90 -8.29
N ARG A 287 3.73 6.49 -8.54
CA ARG A 287 3.56 7.95 -8.57
C ARG A 287 3.97 8.61 -7.25
N SER A 288 3.67 7.93 -6.14
CA SER A 288 4.11 8.38 -4.82
C SER A 288 5.64 8.27 -4.64
N VAL A 289 6.26 7.22 -5.18
CA VAL A 289 7.73 7.09 -5.23
C VAL A 289 8.35 8.14 -6.15
N ARG A 290 7.69 8.50 -7.27
CA ARG A 290 8.13 9.59 -8.15
C ARG A 290 8.22 10.92 -7.43
N LEU A 291 7.31 11.25 -6.52
CA LEU A 291 7.40 12.47 -5.70
C LEU A 291 8.68 12.47 -4.84
N ALA A 292 9.04 11.31 -4.27
CA ALA A 292 10.31 11.16 -3.55
C ALA A 292 11.52 11.29 -4.49
N TYR A 293 11.43 10.76 -5.70
CA TYR A 293 12.48 10.88 -6.71
C TYR A 293 12.65 12.31 -7.23
N GLU A 294 11.54 13.05 -7.44
CA GLU A 294 11.59 14.49 -7.78
C GLU A 294 12.20 15.33 -6.65
N PHE A 295 11.97 14.93 -5.40
CA PHE A 295 12.64 15.52 -4.24
C PHE A 295 14.14 15.19 -4.24
N TYR A 296 14.51 13.92 -4.50
CA TYR A 296 15.89 13.49 -4.64
C TYR A 296 16.66 14.28 -5.70
N LYS A 297 16.07 14.54 -6.88
CA LYS A 297 16.72 15.33 -7.94
C LYS A 297 17.11 16.74 -7.48
N LYS A 298 16.41 17.29 -6.48
CA LYS A 298 16.73 18.60 -5.88
C LYS A 298 17.73 18.50 -4.72
N HIS A 299 17.88 17.31 -4.12
CA HIS A 299 18.71 17.05 -2.94
C HIS A 299 19.49 15.74 -3.07
N PRO A 300 20.27 15.51 -4.16
CA PRO A 300 20.83 14.20 -4.47
C PRO A 300 21.83 13.67 -3.44
N ASP A 301 22.61 14.56 -2.83
CA ASP A 301 23.64 14.20 -1.85
C ASP A 301 23.10 13.97 -0.41
N GLU A 302 21.84 14.29 -0.18
CA GLU A 302 21.23 14.30 1.16
C GLU A 302 20.04 13.33 1.27
N THR A 303 19.60 12.72 0.14
CA THR A 303 18.38 11.91 0.10
C THR A 303 18.69 10.43 -0.09
N LEU A 304 18.03 9.59 0.70
CA LEU A 304 17.98 8.15 0.55
C LEU A 304 16.53 7.73 0.24
N ILE A 305 16.34 6.99 -0.85
CA ILE A 305 15.06 6.38 -1.19
C ILE A 305 15.25 4.86 -1.14
N ILE A 306 14.40 4.19 -0.38
CA ILE A 306 14.33 2.73 -0.29
C ILE A 306 12.93 2.32 -0.73
N VAL A 307 12.84 1.42 -1.71
CA VAL A 307 11.59 0.81 -2.16
C VAL A 307 11.68 -0.69 -1.93
N THR A 308 10.70 -1.26 -1.26
CA THR A 308 10.63 -2.68 -0.95
C THR A 308 9.19 -3.18 -0.88
N ALA A 309 9.02 -4.49 -0.75
CA ALA A 309 7.77 -5.12 -0.33
C ALA A 309 7.98 -5.81 1.00
N ASP A 310 6.91 -6.11 1.69
CA ASP A 310 6.90 -6.84 2.95
C ASP A 310 6.67 -8.36 2.74
N HIS A 311 5.85 -8.74 1.78
CA HIS A 311 5.60 -10.11 1.30
C HIS A 311 4.97 -10.12 -0.10
N GLU A 312 4.57 -11.28 -0.55
CA GLU A 312 3.73 -11.52 -1.72
C GLU A 312 2.28 -11.72 -1.29
N THR A 313 1.31 -11.43 -2.17
CA THR A 313 -0.11 -11.67 -1.94
C THR A 313 -0.83 -12.07 -3.23
N GLY A 314 -1.76 -13.00 -3.12
CA GLY A 314 -2.69 -13.38 -4.19
C GLY A 314 -2.20 -14.49 -5.13
N GLY A 315 -0.91 -14.80 -5.14
CA GLY A 315 -0.33 -15.83 -6.02
C GLY A 315 -0.30 -15.42 -7.48
N LEU A 316 -0.02 -14.13 -7.77
CA LEU A 316 0.06 -13.64 -9.15
C LEU A 316 1.21 -14.32 -9.90
N THR A 317 0.91 -14.88 -11.06
CA THR A 317 1.89 -15.43 -12.01
C THR A 317 1.68 -14.80 -13.38
N ILE A 318 2.76 -14.61 -14.12
CA ILE A 318 2.76 -14.08 -15.48
C ILE A 318 3.28 -15.15 -16.41
N GLY A 319 2.51 -15.46 -17.48
CA GLY A 319 2.93 -16.41 -18.50
C GLY A 319 2.75 -17.88 -18.11
N GLU A 320 1.53 -18.28 -17.83
CA GLU A 320 1.18 -19.70 -17.65
C GLU A 320 1.51 -20.54 -18.89
N THR A 321 1.42 -19.95 -20.09
CA THR A 321 1.71 -20.60 -21.37
C THR A 321 2.22 -19.59 -22.40
N THR A 322 3.07 -20.05 -23.32
CA THR A 322 3.57 -19.23 -24.44
C THR A 322 2.56 -19.09 -25.58
N THR A 323 1.45 -19.82 -25.55
CA THR A 323 0.46 -19.88 -26.62
C THR A 323 -0.69 -18.88 -26.46
N HIS A 324 -0.82 -18.27 -25.28
CA HIS A 324 -1.84 -17.27 -24.97
C HIS A 324 -1.19 -16.06 -24.35
N PRO A 325 -0.71 -15.09 -25.14
CA PRO A 325 -0.18 -13.85 -24.60
C PRO A 325 -1.30 -13.08 -23.90
N PHE A 326 -1.01 -12.50 -22.72
CA PHE A 326 -1.93 -11.59 -22.05
C PHE A 326 -2.17 -10.33 -22.90
N ASN A 327 -3.41 -9.90 -22.97
CA ASN A 327 -3.75 -8.63 -23.58
C ASN A 327 -3.83 -7.54 -22.50
N TRP A 328 -2.71 -6.88 -22.26
CA TRP A 328 -2.57 -5.86 -21.20
C TRP A 328 -3.53 -4.69 -21.37
N GLU A 329 -4.00 -4.39 -22.56
CA GLU A 329 -4.99 -3.35 -22.81
C GLU A 329 -6.32 -3.62 -22.06
N TYR A 330 -6.66 -4.89 -21.81
CA TYR A 330 -7.90 -5.27 -21.14
C TYR A 330 -8.00 -4.75 -19.69
N VAL A 331 -6.89 -4.47 -19.04
CA VAL A 331 -6.84 -3.81 -17.73
C VAL A 331 -7.56 -2.46 -17.74
N ASN A 332 -7.58 -1.76 -18.89
CA ASN A 332 -8.25 -0.45 -19.03
C ASN A 332 -9.78 -0.56 -19.01
N TYR A 333 -10.34 -1.71 -19.33
CA TYR A 333 -11.79 -1.86 -19.49
C TYR A 333 -12.51 -2.19 -18.18
N GLN A 334 -11.80 -2.65 -17.15
CA GLN A 334 -12.38 -2.77 -15.81
C GLN A 334 -12.53 -1.39 -15.18
N LYS A 335 -13.77 -1.07 -14.74
CA LYS A 335 -14.14 0.25 -14.20
C LYS A 335 -14.35 0.25 -12.69
N MET A 336 -14.60 -0.91 -12.11
CA MET A 336 -14.83 -1.08 -10.67
C MET A 336 -13.97 -2.21 -10.13
N SER A 337 -13.57 -2.10 -8.87
CA SER A 337 -12.94 -3.22 -8.17
C SER A 337 -13.88 -4.41 -8.05
N LYS A 338 -13.32 -5.62 -7.97
CA LYS A 338 -14.10 -6.85 -7.70
C LYS A 338 -14.99 -6.70 -6.46
N GLU A 339 -14.49 -6.01 -5.44
CA GLU A 339 -15.24 -5.74 -4.21
C GLU A 339 -16.46 -4.85 -4.47
N SER A 340 -16.27 -3.71 -5.13
CA SER A 340 -17.35 -2.76 -5.41
C SER A 340 -18.39 -3.32 -6.38
N LEU A 341 -17.93 -4.04 -7.41
CA LEU A 341 -18.82 -4.74 -8.33
C LEU A 341 -19.63 -5.82 -7.61
N SER A 342 -19.03 -6.56 -6.68
CA SER A 342 -19.75 -7.54 -5.85
C SER A 342 -20.82 -6.90 -4.96
N LYS A 343 -20.53 -5.74 -4.35
CA LYS A 343 -21.51 -4.99 -3.59
C LYS A 343 -22.66 -4.48 -4.45
N LEU A 344 -22.35 -4.00 -5.66
CA LEU A 344 -23.38 -3.60 -6.63
C LEU A 344 -24.30 -4.76 -6.96
N PHE A 345 -23.74 -5.92 -7.30
CA PHE A 345 -24.51 -7.14 -7.63
C PHE A 345 -25.34 -7.62 -6.44
N GLN A 346 -24.80 -7.60 -5.23
CA GLN A 346 -25.54 -7.95 -4.01
C GLN A 346 -26.78 -7.03 -3.86
N LYS A 347 -26.60 -5.71 -3.98
CA LYS A 347 -27.70 -4.75 -3.90
C LYS A 347 -28.75 -5.00 -4.98
N MET A 348 -28.32 -5.17 -6.24
CA MET A 348 -29.24 -5.38 -7.37
C MET A 348 -29.98 -6.70 -7.27
N ARG A 349 -29.39 -7.74 -6.67
CA ARG A 349 -30.08 -8.99 -6.35
C ARG A 349 -31.15 -8.79 -5.28
N GLU A 350 -30.87 -8.01 -4.24
CA GLU A 350 -31.82 -7.70 -3.17
C GLU A 350 -33.01 -6.87 -3.69
N THR A 351 -32.79 -5.96 -4.63
CA THR A 351 -33.83 -5.13 -5.26
C THR A 351 -34.53 -5.79 -6.44
N GLY A 352 -34.03 -6.94 -6.94
CA GLY A 352 -34.58 -7.64 -8.09
C GLY A 352 -34.24 -7.02 -9.46
N GLU A 353 -33.25 -6.13 -9.52
CA GLU A 353 -32.84 -5.44 -10.76
C GLU A 353 -32.13 -6.36 -11.75
N ILE A 354 -31.50 -7.44 -11.28
CA ILE A 354 -30.81 -8.45 -12.11
C ILE A 354 -31.63 -9.74 -12.21
N ASP A 355 -32.86 -9.61 -12.73
CA ASP A 355 -33.83 -10.68 -12.85
C ASP A 355 -33.68 -11.54 -14.13
N THR A 356 -32.91 -11.07 -15.13
CA THR A 356 -32.61 -11.77 -16.38
C THR A 356 -31.11 -11.84 -16.66
N TRP A 357 -30.72 -12.86 -17.45
CA TRP A 357 -29.31 -13.00 -17.89
C TRP A 357 -28.86 -11.78 -18.71
N GLU A 358 -29.70 -11.30 -19.61
CA GLU A 358 -29.40 -10.17 -20.49
C GLU A 358 -29.07 -8.90 -19.72
N LYS A 359 -29.86 -8.58 -18.69
CA LYS A 359 -29.57 -7.42 -17.80
C LYS A 359 -28.27 -7.63 -17.04
N THR A 360 -28.07 -8.82 -16.49
CA THR A 360 -26.87 -9.20 -15.75
C THR A 360 -25.62 -9.11 -16.63
N LYS A 361 -25.68 -9.69 -17.84
CA LYS A 361 -24.63 -9.64 -18.85
C LYS A 361 -24.26 -8.20 -19.23
N LYS A 362 -25.27 -7.35 -19.43
CA LYS A 362 -25.05 -5.93 -19.74
C LYS A 362 -24.26 -5.22 -18.65
N ILE A 363 -24.62 -5.41 -17.38
CA ILE A 363 -23.93 -4.78 -16.25
C ILE A 363 -22.48 -5.30 -16.14
N LEU A 364 -22.27 -6.60 -16.33
CA LEU A 364 -20.91 -7.16 -16.38
C LEU A 364 -20.10 -6.54 -17.52
N ALA A 365 -20.67 -6.48 -18.73
CA ALA A 365 -20.01 -5.89 -19.90
C ALA A 365 -19.61 -4.43 -19.66
N GLU A 366 -20.51 -3.62 -19.12
CA GLU A 366 -20.28 -2.20 -18.83
C GLU A 366 -19.15 -1.97 -17.83
N ASN A 367 -18.93 -2.90 -16.89
CA ASN A 367 -17.94 -2.77 -15.81
C ASN A 367 -16.65 -3.56 -16.01
N THR A 368 -16.62 -4.50 -16.96
CA THR A 368 -15.45 -5.37 -17.21
C THR A 368 -14.94 -5.32 -18.64
N GLY A 369 -15.76 -4.81 -19.58
CA GLY A 369 -15.48 -4.87 -21.01
C GLY A 369 -15.75 -6.22 -21.68
N LEU A 370 -16.13 -7.27 -20.93
CA LEU A 370 -16.48 -8.58 -21.48
C LEU A 370 -17.63 -8.43 -22.47
N TRP A 371 -17.61 -9.22 -23.56
CA TRP A 371 -18.52 -9.21 -24.73
C TRP A 371 -18.48 -7.96 -25.61
N ASP A 372 -18.09 -6.79 -25.05
CA ASP A 372 -18.02 -5.54 -25.82
C ASP A 372 -16.61 -5.31 -26.40
N LYS A 373 -15.61 -5.25 -25.52
CA LYS A 373 -14.20 -5.03 -25.87
C LYS A 373 -13.37 -6.30 -25.81
N ILE A 374 -13.79 -7.23 -24.98
CA ILE A 374 -13.10 -8.48 -24.68
C ILE A 374 -13.98 -9.64 -25.19
N PRO A 375 -13.51 -10.42 -26.17
CA PRO A 375 -14.31 -11.51 -26.71
C PRO A 375 -14.55 -12.60 -25.66
N VAL A 376 -15.80 -13.03 -25.53
CA VAL A 376 -16.24 -14.15 -24.68
C VAL A 376 -16.80 -15.23 -25.59
N ASN A 377 -16.23 -16.42 -25.53
CA ASN A 377 -16.72 -17.54 -26.34
C ASN A 377 -17.96 -18.22 -25.72
N ALA A 378 -18.64 -19.07 -26.48
CA ALA A 378 -19.88 -19.71 -26.04
C ALA A 378 -19.70 -20.58 -24.77
N GLY A 379 -18.55 -21.23 -24.60
CA GLY A 379 -18.27 -22.06 -23.43
C GLY A 379 -18.07 -21.20 -22.17
N GLU A 380 -17.35 -20.07 -22.28
CA GLU A 380 -17.14 -19.10 -21.20
C GLU A 380 -18.46 -18.43 -20.80
N GLU A 381 -19.28 -18.04 -21.78
CA GLU A 381 -20.61 -17.49 -21.51
C GLU A 381 -21.53 -18.51 -20.83
N ALA A 382 -21.50 -19.77 -21.25
CA ALA A 382 -22.27 -20.82 -20.61
C ALA A 382 -21.88 -21.05 -19.14
N GLN A 383 -20.58 -20.94 -18.79
CA GLN A 383 -20.11 -21.03 -17.42
C GLN A 383 -20.64 -19.87 -16.58
N LEU A 384 -20.55 -18.64 -17.08
CA LEU A 384 -21.08 -17.46 -16.38
C LEU A 384 -22.60 -17.52 -16.23
N MET A 385 -23.32 -17.98 -17.25
CA MET A 385 -24.77 -18.17 -17.23
C MET A 385 -25.19 -19.26 -16.23
N GLN A 386 -24.42 -20.35 -16.11
CA GLN A 386 -24.64 -21.37 -15.09
C GLN A 386 -24.46 -20.80 -13.69
N CYS A 387 -23.41 -20.02 -13.45
CA CYS A 387 -23.16 -19.35 -12.17
C CYS A 387 -24.29 -18.35 -11.84
N TYR A 388 -24.76 -17.56 -12.82
CA TYR A 388 -25.93 -16.70 -12.67
C TYR A 388 -27.17 -17.47 -12.22
N TYR A 389 -27.47 -18.58 -12.90
CA TYR A 389 -28.64 -19.41 -12.58
C TYR A 389 -28.60 -19.95 -11.14
N GLU A 390 -27.44 -20.43 -10.71
CA GLU A 390 -27.26 -21.00 -9.38
C GLU A 390 -27.32 -19.93 -8.29
N THR A 391 -26.68 -18.78 -8.49
CA THR A 391 -26.50 -17.77 -7.43
C THR A 391 -27.64 -16.75 -7.41
N ILE A 392 -28.15 -16.34 -8.54
CA ILE A 392 -29.18 -15.31 -8.64
C ILE A 392 -30.58 -15.93 -8.71
N VAL A 393 -30.79 -16.88 -9.61
CA VAL A 393 -32.11 -17.48 -9.81
C VAL A 393 -32.46 -18.45 -8.67
N LYS A 394 -31.57 -19.40 -8.36
CA LYS A 394 -31.76 -20.36 -7.25
C LYS A 394 -31.42 -19.81 -5.87
N LYS A 395 -30.87 -18.60 -5.78
CA LYS A 395 -30.48 -17.94 -4.53
C LYS A 395 -29.53 -18.75 -3.66
N SER A 396 -28.71 -19.61 -4.22
CA SER A 396 -27.69 -20.35 -3.47
C SER A 396 -26.50 -19.43 -3.22
N SER A 397 -26.29 -19.02 -1.98
CA SER A 397 -25.29 -18.05 -1.58
C SER A 397 -23.98 -18.71 -1.16
N LYS A 398 -23.20 -19.27 -2.07
CA LYS A 398 -21.78 -19.53 -1.79
C LYS A 398 -20.98 -18.29 -2.19
N GLN A 399 -20.72 -17.40 -1.24
CA GLN A 399 -19.80 -16.27 -1.46
C GLN A 399 -18.36 -16.76 -1.46
N GLU A 400 -17.54 -16.29 -2.38
CA GLU A 400 -16.09 -16.40 -2.26
C GLU A 400 -15.63 -15.47 -1.13
N ILE A 401 -15.05 -16.02 -0.09
CA ILE A 401 -14.55 -15.28 1.05
C ILE A 401 -13.02 -15.28 0.99
N THR A 402 -12.45 -14.12 0.79
CA THR A 402 -11.03 -13.86 0.97
C THR A 402 -10.79 -13.10 2.28
N LEU A 403 -9.53 -12.87 2.65
CA LEU A 403 -9.20 -12.19 3.91
C LEU A 403 -9.88 -10.81 4.02
N TYR A 404 -9.98 -10.07 2.92
CA TYR A 404 -10.51 -8.70 2.89
C TYR A 404 -11.82 -8.52 2.13
N ALA A 405 -12.26 -9.50 1.34
CA ALA A 405 -13.42 -9.36 0.50
C ALA A 405 -14.36 -10.57 0.56
N LYS A 406 -15.65 -10.28 0.47
CA LYS A 406 -16.68 -11.26 0.15
C LYS A 406 -17.12 -10.97 -1.29
N SER A 407 -16.77 -11.84 -2.21
CA SER A 407 -17.10 -11.68 -3.62
C SER A 407 -18.39 -12.43 -3.97
N GLU A 408 -19.26 -11.80 -4.74
CA GLU A 408 -20.37 -12.48 -5.39
C GLU A 408 -19.79 -13.51 -6.37
N PRO A 409 -20.26 -14.76 -6.36
CA PRO A 409 -19.67 -15.82 -7.19
C PRO A 409 -19.62 -15.48 -8.68
N LEU A 410 -20.68 -14.89 -9.23
CA LEU A 410 -20.74 -14.49 -10.63
C LEU A 410 -19.70 -13.39 -10.95
N VAL A 411 -19.51 -12.44 -10.06
CA VAL A 411 -18.47 -11.41 -10.21
C VAL A 411 -17.08 -12.03 -10.08
N ALA A 412 -16.91 -12.98 -9.16
CA ALA A 412 -15.65 -13.71 -9.01
C ALA A 412 -15.28 -14.48 -10.28
N ASP A 413 -16.24 -15.17 -10.90
CA ASP A 413 -16.03 -15.89 -12.14
C ASP A 413 -15.76 -14.95 -13.33
N ALA A 414 -16.47 -13.81 -13.42
CA ALA A 414 -16.26 -12.81 -14.46
C ALA A 414 -14.86 -12.18 -14.38
N ILE A 415 -14.40 -11.80 -13.17
CA ILE A 415 -13.04 -11.26 -12.97
C ILE A 415 -11.99 -12.35 -13.18
N ALA A 416 -12.25 -13.59 -12.78
CA ALA A 416 -11.34 -14.70 -13.06
C ALA A 416 -11.20 -14.98 -14.57
N LEU A 417 -12.30 -14.83 -15.34
CA LEU A 417 -12.26 -14.90 -16.79
C LEU A 417 -11.45 -13.74 -17.38
N LEU A 418 -11.69 -12.50 -16.93
CA LEU A 418 -10.94 -11.33 -17.36
C LEU A 418 -9.43 -11.50 -17.11
N ASN A 419 -9.04 -11.99 -15.94
CA ASN A 419 -7.64 -12.24 -15.58
C ASN A 419 -6.93 -13.31 -16.46
N LYS A 420 -7.67 -14.10 -17.23
CA LYS A 420 -7.12 -15.13 -18.13
C LYS A 420 -6.99 -14.65 -19.57
N LYS A 421 -7.57 -13.51 -19.90
CA LYS A 421 -7.56 -12.93 -21.26
C LYS A 421 -6.32 -12.06 -21.49
#